data_b07937ec30c932d56e0ee9963322064c
#
_entry.id   b07937ec30c932d56e0ee9963322064c
#
_cell.length_a   1.000
_cell.length_b   1.000
_cell.length_c   1.000
_cell.angle_alpha   90.00
_cell.angle_beta   90.00
_cell.angle_gamma   90.00
#
_symmetry.space_group_name_H-M   'P 1'
#
loop_
_entity.id
_entity.type
_entity.pdbx_description
1 polymer ?
#
loop_
_entity_poly.entity_id
_entity_poly.type
_entity_poly.pdbx_seq_one_letter_code
_entity_poly.pdbx_strand_id
1 'polypeptide(L)'
;QREAEYRKAFDYALKVLSNSMKTEKEVKDKLLARGYLDEIVFEVIAKVKEYGFISDSEYAKKYAAAYANKKGKNLIKTELKRKGVSDDDIAAALSENDETDACEQLAERYFKNKEKSYETAVKCYRCLVSKGFDFEAAKAAAFKQIKDEEF
;
A
#
# COMPACT_ATOMS: atom_id res chain seq x y z
N GLN A 1 31.67 -21.84 -9.28
CA GLN A 1 31.14 -20.72 -10.08
C GLN A 1 29.72 -20.40 -9.70
N ARG A 2 28.85 -21.39 -9.87
CA ARG A 2 27.44 -21.21 -9.50
C ARG A 2 27.28 -20.89 -8.01
N GLU A 3 28.05 -21.57 -7.18
CA GLU A 3 28.01 -21.37 -5.73
C GLU A 3 28.50 -19.98 -5.35
N ALA A 4 29.53 -19.49 -6.04
CA ALA A 4 30.03 -18.14 -5.79
C ALA A 4 29.00 -17.07 -6.21
N GLU A 5 28.31 -17.30 -7.32
CA GLU A 5 27.26 -16.38 -7.77
C GLU A 5 26.09 -16.39 -6.81
N TYR A 6 25.70 -17.57 -6.33
CA TYR A 6 24.63 -17.69 -5.35
C TYR A 6 24.94 -16.87 -4.08
N ARG A 7 26.18 -17.00 -3.60
CA ARG A 7 26.60 -16.28 -2.40
C ARG A 7 26.55 -14.77 -2.59
N LYS A 8 27.01 -14.30 -3.74
CA LYS A 8 26.96 -12.87 -4.06
C LYS A 8 25.52 -12.37 -4.14
N ALA A 9 24.65 -13.15 -4.78
CA ALA A 9 23.25 -12.80 -4.91
C ALA A 9 22.56 -12.79 -3.55
N PHE A 10 22.85 -13.80 -2.72
CA PHE A 10 22.29 -13.88 -1.38
C PHE A 10 22.72 -12.69 -0.53
N ASP A 11 24.02 -12.37 -0.55
CA ASP A 11 24.54 -11.22 0.19
C ASP A 11 23.91 -9.91 -0.27
N TYR A 12 23.70 -9.77 -1.56
CA TYR A 12 23.05 -8.58 -2.11
C TYR A 12 21.59 -8.49 -1.64
N ALA A 13 20.88 -9.61 -1.65
CA ALA A 13 19.50 -9.65 -1.17
C ALA A 13 19.43 -9.22 0.30
N LEU A 14 20.34 -9.71 1.14
CA LEU A 14 20.40 -9.33 2.54
C LEU A 14 20.67 -7.84 2.70
N LYS A 15 21.54 -7.30 1.88
CA LYS A 15 21.84 -5.87 1.91
C LYS A 15 20.62 -5.04 1.55
N VAL A 16 19.89 -5.44 0.52
CA VAL A 16 18.66 -4.77 0.11
C VAL A 16 17.64 -4.80 1.24
N LEU A 17 17.48 -5.95 1.86
CA LEU A 17 16.49 -6.14 2.93
C LEU A 17 16.90 -5.42 4.22
N SER A 18 18.18 -5.16 4.43
CA SER A 18 18.64 -4.44 5.62
C SER A 18 18.27 -2.97 5.58
N ASN A 19 18.03 -2.41 4.41
CA ASN A 19 17.68 -1.00 4.26
C ASN A 19 16.22 -0.72 4.58
N SER A 20 15.32 -1.60 4.16
CA SER A 20 13.88 -1.47 4.43
C SER A 20 13.16 -2.76 4.07
N MET A 21 11.94 -2.90 4.56
CA MET A 21 11.11 -4.03 4.16
C MET A 21 10.84 -3.98 2.67
N LYS A 22 10.87 -5.13 2.05
CA LYS A 22 10.61 -5.29 0.62
C LYS A 22 9.68 -6.46 0.39
N THR A 23 8.91 -6.40 -0.69
CA THR A 23 8.13 -7.56 -1.12
C THR A 23 9.04 -8.54 -1.87
N GLU A 24 8.56 -9.76 -2.01
CA GLU A 24 9.27 -10.78 -2.78
C GLU A 24 9.59 -10.26 -4.19
N LYS A 25 8.59 -9.67 -4.85
CA LYS A 25 8.77 -9.13 -6.21
C LYS A 25 9.84 -8.05 -6.25
N GLU A 26 9.88 -7.16 -5.26
CA GLU A 26 10.87 -6.09 -5.22
C GLU A 26 12.29 -6.64 -5.11
N VAL A 27 12.50 -7.64 -4.26
CA VAL A 27 13.82 -8.26 -4.11
C VAL A 27 14.19 -9.01 -5.40
N LYS A 28 13.25 -9.75 -5.94
CA LYS A 28 13.44 -10.49 -7.19
C LYS A 28 13.86 -9.54 -8.32
N ASP A 29 13.13 -8.43 -8.48
CA ASP A 29 13.41 -7.46 -9.54
C ASP A 29 14.80 -6.86 -9.38
N LYS A 30 15.22 -6.58 -8.15
CA LYS A 30 16.55 -6.03 -7.90
C LYS A 30 17.65 -7.03 -8.23
N LEU A 31 17.44 -8.31 -7.91
CA LEU A 31 18.41 -9.36 -8.25
C LEU A 31 18.51 -9.54 -9.77
N LEU A 32 17.37 -9.56 -10.45
CA LEU A 32 17.35 -9.68 -11.90
C LEU A 32 18.04 -8.48 -12.57
N ALA A 33 17.80 -7.29 -12.03
CA ALA A 33 18.42 -6.07 -12.56
C ALA A 33 19.96 -6.09 -12.43
N ARG A 34 20.49 -6.84 -11.45
CA ARG A 34 21.93 -7.02 -11.29
C ARG A 34 22.50 -8.04 -12.24
N GLY A 35 21.65 -8.74 -13.00
CA GLY A 35 22.09 -9.70 -13.98
C GLY A 35 22.22 -11.13 -13.50
N TYR A 36 21.77 -11.44 -12.29
CA TYR A 36 21.80 -12.81 -11.80
C TYR A 36 20.81 -13.67 -12.59
N LEU A 37 21.22 -14.93 -12.81
CA LEU A 37 20.38 -15.88 -13.54
C LEU A 37 19.11 -16.21 -12.77
N ASP A 38 18.04 -16.48 -13.51
CA ASP A 38 16.73 -16.80 -12.92
C ASP A 38 16.82 -17.91 -11.88
N GLU A 39 17.59 -18.96 -12.16
CA GLU A 39 17.74 -20.08 -11.24
C GLU A 39 18.34 -19.66 -9.91
N ILE A 40 19.33 -18.79 -9.95
CA ILE A 40 19.99 -18.29 -8.75
C ILE A 40 19.04 -17.39 -7.97
N VAL A 41 18.33 -16.52 -8.69
CA VAL A 41 17.33 -15.64 -8.07
C VAL A 41 16.27 -16.46 -7.35
N PHE A 42 15.77 -17.51 -8.01
CA PHE A 42 14.76 -18.39 -7.43
C PHE A 42 15.26 -19.02 -6.12
N GLU A 43 16.49 -19.54 -6.12
CA GLU A 43 17.06 -20.17 -4.93
C GLU A 43 17.27 -19.17 -3.80
N VAL A 44 17.75 -17.97 -4.12
CA VAL A 44 17.98 -16.92 -3.12
C VAL A 44 16.66 -16.51 -2.49
N ILE A 45 15.64 -16.27 -3.31
CA ILE A 45 14.32 -15.88 -2.83
C ILE A 45 13.74 -16.95 -1.90
N ALA A 46 13.84 -18.22 -2.31
CA ALA A 46 13.36 -19.33 -1.47
C ALA A 46 14.04 -19.32 -0.11
N LYS A 47 15.34 -19.06 -0.09
CA LYS A 47 16.12 -19.09 1.15
C LYS A 47 15.79 -17.92 2.07
N VAL A 48 15.69 -16.70 1.53
CA VAL A 48 15.37 -15.55 2.37
C VAL A 48 13.93 -15.62 2.90
N LYS A 49 13.03 -16.26 2.14
CA LYS A 49 11.66 -16.54 2.62
C LYS A 49 11.70 -17.54 3.77
N GLU A 50 12.47 -18.61 3.59
CA GLU A 50 12.62 -19.63 4.62
C GLU A 50 13.12 -19.05 5.93
N TYR A 51 14.06 -18.10 5.87
CA TYR A 51 14.58 -17.43 7.06
C TYR A 51 13.63 -16.34 7.59
N GLY A 52 12.54 -16.09 6.91
CA GLY A 52 11.59 -15.08 7.36
C GLY A 52 12.00 -13.64 7.06
N PHE A 53 12.98 -13.45 6.19
CA PHE A 53 13.45 -12.10 5.84
C PHE A 53 12.53 -11.40 4.84
N ILE A 54 11.67 -12.16 4.15
CA ILE A 54 10.62 -11.65 3.27
C ILE A 54 9.31 -12.25 3.70
N SER A 55 8.30 -11.41 3.87
CA SER A 55 6.93 -11.84 4.10
C SER A 55 5.99 -10.82 3.51
N ASP A 56 5.38 -11.15 2.38
CA ASP A 56 4.43 -10.26 1.71
C ASP A 56 3.20 -10.01 2.58
N SER A 57 2.79 -11.00 3.35
CA SER A 57 1.67 -10.86 4.28
C SER A 57 1.96 -9.77 5.32
N GLU A 58 3.13 -9.82 5.94
CA GLU A 58 3.54 -8.82 6.93
C GLU A 58 3.76 -7.46 6.28
N TYR A 59 4.34 -7.45 5.07
CA TYR A 59 4.54 -6.22 4.32
C TYR A 59 3.21 -5.51 4.09
N ALA A 60 2.22 -6.26 3.61
CA ALA A 60 0.91 -5.70 3.31
C ALA A 60 0.24 -5.11 4.55
N LYS A 61 0.34 -5.81 5.70
CA LYS A 61 -0.23 -5.33 6.94
C LYS A 61 0.42 -4.03 7.39
N LYS A 62 1.73 -3.96 7.34
CA LYS A 62 2.46 -2.74 7.73
C LYS A 62 2.20 -1.59 6.78
N TYR A 63 2.13 -1.89 5.49
CA TYR A 63 1.82 -0.89 4.48
C TYR A 63 0.43 -0.29 4.71
N ALA A 64 -0.56 -1.17 4.89
CA ALA A 64 -1.93 -0.73 5.13
C ALA A 64 -2.03 0.12 6.39
N ALA A 65 -1.36 -0.28 7.47
CA ALA A 65 -1.36 0.47 8.72
C ALA A 65 -0.69 1.85 8.54
N ALA A 66 0.41 1.91 7.81
CA ALA A 66 1.15 3.15 7.59
C ALA A 66 0.35 4.18 6.81
N TYR A 67 -0.49 3.74 5.88
CA TYR A 67 -1.22 4.63 4.97
C TYR A 67 -2.71 4.74 5.27
N ALA A 68 -3.19 4.06 6.30
CA ALA A 68 -4.63 4.04 6.63
C ALA A 68 -5.24 5.43 6.79
N ASN A 69 -4.48 6.39 7.28
CA ASN A 69 -4.97 7.77 7.51
C ASN A 69 -4.85 8.69 6.29
N LYS A 70 -4.21 8.22 5.24
CA LYS A 70 -3.91 9.06 4.06
C LYS A 70 -4.52 8.54 2.79
N LYS A 71 -4.76 7.23 2.71
CA LYS A 71 -5.21 6.57 1.49
C LYS A 71 -6.35 5.64 1.78
N GLY A 72 -7.28 5.53 0.84
CA GLY A 72 -8.38 4.59 0.95
C GLY A 72 -7.95 3.19 0.54
N LYS A 73 -8.79 2.22 0.85
CA LYS A 73 -8.53 0.81 0.56
C LYS A 73 -8.23 0.54 -0.90
N ASN A 74 -8.95 1.22 -1.81
CA ASN A 74 -8.78 0.97 -3.25
C ASN A 74 -7.39 1.35 -3.73
N LEU A 75 -6.85 2.46 -3.24
CA LEU A 75 -5.51 2.89 -3.61
C LEU A 75 -4.44 2.00 -2.99
N ILE A 76 -4.61 1.66 -1.70
CA ILE A 76 -3.68 0.76 -0.99
C ILE A 76 -3.63 -0.58 -1.74
N LYS A 77 -4.79 -1.11 -2.11
CA LYS A 77 -4.88 -2.37 -2.86
C LYS A 77 -4.11 -2.28 -4.18
N THR A 78 -4.33 -1.21 -4.93
CA THR A 78 -3.66 -1.02 -6.22
C THR A 78 -2.15 -0.94 -6.05
N GLU A 79 -1.69 -0.22 -5.04
CA GLU A 79 -0.26 -0.09 -4.77
C GLU A 79 0.38 -1.40 -4.36
N LEU A 80 -0.30 -2.16 -3.49
CA LEU A 80 0.19 -3.46 -3.06
C LEU A 80 0.23 -4.46 -4.21
N LYS A 81 -0.76 -4.45 -5.09
CA LYS A 81 -0.75 -5.31 -6.28
C LYS A 81 0.43 -4.97 -7.19
N ARG A 82 0.72 -3.70 -7.34
CA ARG A 82 1.85 -3.26 -8.16
C ARG A 82 3.18 -3.73 -7.57
N LYS A 83 3.23 -3.85 -6.26
CA LYS A 83 4.42 -4.36 -5.56
C LYS A 83 4.50 -5.88 -5.53
N GLY A 84 3.52 -6.56 -6.11
CA GLY A 84 3.53 -8.00 -6.25
C GLY A 84 2.88 -8.79 -5.14
N VAL A 85 2.18 -8.12 -4.23
CA VAL A 85 1.48 -8.81 -3.14
C VAL A 85 0.24 -9.51 -3.69
N SER A 86 -0.03 -10.73 -3.23
CA SER A 86 -1.17 -11.51 -3.70
C SER A 86 -2.50 -10.93 -3.23
N ASP A 87 -3.57 -11.25 -3.96
CA ASP A 87 -4.90 -10.78 -3.59
C ASP A 87 -5.31 -11.26 -2.20
N ASP A 88 -4.92 -12.48 -1.83
CA ASP A 88 -5.24 -13.03 -0.51
C ASP A 88 -4.55 -12.26 0.61
N ASP A 89 -3.27 -11.93 0.42
CA ASP A 89 -2.52 -11.16 1.41
C ASP A 89 -3.06 -9.74 1.53
N ILE A 90 -3.45 -9.14 0.41
CA ILE A 90 -4.06 -7.81 0.41
C ILE A 90 -5.39 -7.83 1.15
N ALA A 91 -6.24 -8.81 0.84
CA ALA A 91 -7.54 -8.94 1.48
C ALA A 91 -7.39 -9.09 3.00
N ALA A 92 -6.45 -9.93 3.43
CA ALA A 92 -6.18 -10.12 4.85
C ALA A 92 -5.69 -8.84 5.52
N ALA A 93 -4.84 -8.08 4.83
CA ALA A 93 -4.29 -6.83 5.38
C ALA A 93 -5.36 -5.75 5.51
N LEU A 94 -6.36 -5.75 4.63
CA LEU A 94 -7.40 -4.72 4.62
C LEU A 94 -8.70 -5.15 5.31
N SER A 95 -8.79 -6.39 5.77
CA SER A 95 -10.05 -6.94 6.30
C SER A 95 -10.60 -6.18 7.50
N GLU A 96 -9.75 -5.63 8.34
CA GLU A 96 -10.18 -4.89 9.53
C GLU A 96 -10.01 -3.38 9.37
N ASN A 97 -9.71 -2.94 8.17
CA ASN A 97 -9.49 -1.52 7.91
C ASN A 97 -10.83 -0.83 7.64
N ASP A 98 -11.33 -0.11 8.66
CA ASP A 98 -12.50 0.74 8.50
C ASP A 98 -12.00 2.13 8.13
N GLU A 99 -12.21 2.51 6.88
CA GLU A 99 -11.70 3.78 6.37
C GLU A 99 -12.61 4.97 6.68
N THR A 100 -13.70 4.75 7.38
CA THR A 100 -14.68 5.80 7.67
C THR A 100 -14.07 7.00 8.41
N ASP A 101 -13.36 6.72 9.51
CA ASP A 101 -12.75 7.78 10.31
C ASP A 101 -11.71 8.58 9.54
N ALA A 102 -10.84 7.87 8.82
CA ALA A 102 -9.81 8.53 8.01
C ALA A 102 -10.43 9.40 6.93
N CYS A 103 -11.47 8.89 6.29
CA CYS A 103 -12.19 9.61 5.25
C CYS A 103 -12.82 10.90 5.81
N GLU A 104 -13.48 10.80 6.96
CA GLU A 104 -14.09 11.96 7.62
C GLU A 104 -13.05 13.00 8.04
N GLN A 105 -11.92 12.57 8.60
CA GLN A 105 -10.86 13.48 8.99
C GLN A 105 -10.28 14.22 7.78
N LEU A 106 -10.10 13.52 6.68
CA LEU A 106 -9.62 14.15 5.45
C LEU A 106 -10.64 15.13 4.88
N ALA A 107 -11.93 14.81 4.98
CA ALA A 107 -12.99 15.70 4.55
C ALA A 107 -13.00 16.99 5.40
N GLU A 108 -12.87 16.85 6.71
CA GLU A 108 -12.78 18.00 7.60
C GLU A 108 -11.61 18.89 7.24
N ARG A 109 -10.46 18.28 6.98
CA ARG A 109 -9.25 19.01 6.58
C ARG A 109 -9.44 19.70 5.25
N TYR A 110 -10.11 19.03 4.31
CA TYR A 110 -10.40 19.63 3.01
C TYR A 110 -11.22 20.89 3.11
N PHE A 111 -12.23 20.85 4.00
CA PHE A 111 -13.15 21.98 4.17
C PHE A 111 -12.58 23.14 4.98
N LYS A 112 -11.45 22.93 5.65
CA LYS A 112 -10.84 23.98 6.44
C LYS A 112 -10.61 25.24 5.58
N ASN A 113 -11.17 26.38 6.01
CA ASN A 113 -11.08 27.65 5.31
C ASN A 113 -11.79 27.67 3.95
N LYS A 114 -12.72 26.74 3.74
CA LYS A 114 -13.53 26.71 2.52
C LYS A 114 -15.00 26.89 2.85
N GLU A 115 -15.74 27.40 1.89
CA GLU A 115 -17.18 27.56 2.02
C GLU A 115 -17.86 26.20 2.09
N LYS A 116 -18.83 26.08 3.02
CA LYS A 116 -19.62 24.86 3.16
C LYS A 116 -20.77 24.87 2.17
N SER A 117 -20.47 24.55 0.94
CA SER A 117 -21.44 24.55 -0.14
C SER A 117 -21.50 23.18 -0.82
N TYR A 118 -22.56 22.96 -1.58
CA TYR A 118 -22.70 21.75 -2.39
C TYR A 118 -21.50 21.58 -3.33
N GLU A 119 -21.10 22.68 -3.95
CA GLU A 119 -19.97 22.68 -4.87
C GLU A 119 -18.68 22.21 -4.22
N THR A 120 -18.40 22.72 -3.02
CA THR A 120 -17.23 22.31 -2.25
C THR A 120 -17.32 20.82 -1.88
N ALA A 121 -18.53 20.37 -1.50
CA ALA A 121 -18.72 18.96 -1.16
C ALA A 121 -18.44 18.04 -2.36
N VAL A 122 -18.86 18.44 -3.56
CA VAL A 122 -18.57 17.64 -4.77
C VAL A 122 -17.07 17.58 -5.02
N LYS A 123 -16.38 18.70 -4.87
CA LYS A 123 -14.93 18.73 -5.05
C LYS A 123 -14.21 17.87 -4.01
N CYS A 124 -14.67 17.93 -2.76
CA CYS A 124 -14.14 17.10 -1.68
C CYS A 124 -14.35 15.61 -1.99
N TYR A 125 -15.55 15.26 -2.39
CA TYR A 125 -15.88 13.89 -2.80
C TYR A 125 -14.92 13.37 -3.86
N ARG A 126 -14.71 14.15 -4.92
CA ARG A 126 -13.79 13.76 -5.99
C ARG A 126 -12.36 13.59 -5.47
N CYS A 127 -11.95 14.47 -4.57
CA CYS A 127 -10.63 14.37 -3.95
C CYS A 127 -10.48 13.06 -3.18
N LEU A 128 -11.49 12.72 -2.36
CA LEU A 128 -11.44 11.50 -1.55
C LEU A 128 -11.44 10.24 -2.42
N VAL A 129 -12.24 10.24 -3.48
CA VAL A 129 -12.25 9.12 -4.43
C VAL A 129 -10.87 8.97 -5.08
N SER A 130 -10.23 10.09 -5.44
CA SER A 130 -8.89 10.04 -6.03
C SER A 130 -7.84 9.51 -5.06
N LYS A 131 -8.09 9.64 -3.77
CA LYS A 131 -7.21 9.08 -2.73
C LYS A 131 -7.49 7.60 -2.45
N GLY A 132 -8.45 7.02 -3.16
CA GLY A 132 -8.74 5.60 -3.08
C GLY A 132 -9.87 5.20 -2.14
N PHE A 133 -10.58 6.16 -1.55
CA PHE A 133 -11.70 5.85 -0.70
C PHE A 133 -12.89 5.36 -1.52
N ASP A 134 -13.67 4.44 -0.94
CA ASP A 134 -14.87 3.93 -1.57
C ASP A 134 -15.85 5.07 -1.83
N PHE A 135 -16.64 4.96 -2.92
CA PHE A 135 -17.58 6.00 -3.32
C PHE A 135 -18.57 6.35 -2.21
N GLU A 136 -19.12 5.33 -1.54
CA GLU A 136 -20.10 5.56 -0.47
C GLU A 136 -19.46 6.28 0.72
N ALA A 137 -18.27 5.84 1.13
CA ALA A 137 -17.55 6.47 2.23
C ALA A 137 -17.17 7.91 1.90
N ALA A 138 -16.68 8.13 0.69
CA ALA A 138 -16.28 9.47 0.24
C ALA A 138 -17.48 10.41 0.17
N LYS A 139 -18.59 9.93 -0.36
CA LYS A 139 -19.82 10.72 -0.45
C LYS A 139 -20.33 11.09 0.93
N ALA A 140 -20.41 10.09 1.81
CA ALA A 140 -20.89 10.33 3.17
C ALA A 140 -20.02 11.34 3.91
N ALA A 141 -18.69 11.19 3.81
CA ALA A 141 -17.77 12.09 4.50
C ALA A 141 -17.83 13.51 3.97
N ALA A 142 -17.85 13.67 2.64
CA ALA A 142 -17.85 14.99 2.02
C ALA A 142 -19.15 15.75 2.32
N PHE A 143 -20.29 15.10 2.19
CA PHE A 143 -21.59 15.76 2.38
C PHE A 143 -21.97 15.91 3.83
N LYS A 144 -21.38 15.15 4.72
CA LYS A 144 -21.51 15.36 6.16
C LYS A 144 -21.03 16.74 6.56
N GLN A 145 -20.03 17.28 5.88
CA GLN A 145 -19.46 18.59 6.20
C GLN A 145 -20.43 19.74 5.97
N ILE A 146 -21.43 19.54 5.14
CA ILE A 146 -22.44 20.57 4.84
C ILE A 146 -23.82 20.23 5.37
N LYS A 147 -23.95 19.10 6.06
CA LYS A 147 -25.23 18.57 6.52
C LYS A 147 -25.97 19.52 7.46
N ASP A 148 -25.22 20.23 8.29
CA ASP A 148 -25.79 21.14 9.28
C ASP A 148 -26.14 22.51 8.71
N GLU A 149 -25.78 22.75 7.45
CA GLU A 149 -26.18 23.99 6.78
C GLU A 149 -27.57 23.80 6.19
N GLU A 150 -28.40 24.85 6.24
CA GLU A 150 -29.71 24.79 5.65
C GLU A 150 -29.65 25.15 4.17
N PHE A 151 -30.06 24.20 3.34
CA PHE A 151 -30.12 24.38 1.91
C PHE A 151 -31.53 24.28 1.39
#